data_c413252d07369ec8b02f8b1b6078fdba
#
_entry.id   c413252d07369ec8b02f8b1b6078fdba
#
_cell.length_a   1.000
_cell.length_b   1.000
_cell.length_c   1.000
_cell.angle_alpha   90.00
_cell.angle_beta   90.00
_cell.angle_gamma   90.00
#
_symmetry.space_group_name_H-M   'P 1'
#
loop_
_entity.id
_entity.type
_entity.pdbx_description
1 polymer ?
#
loop_
_entity_poly.entity_id
_entity_poly.type
_entity_poly.pdbx_seq_one_letter_code
_entity_poly.pdbx_strand_id
1 'polypeptide(L)'
;MIIKEEMYIRSLKRKRHIDIYVPDDYQSAKKRYPVLIINDGQNAFFDEQSYIGKSWGFLESVRELKLDVILVAIYCNFEPLKREDEYGPWVMNQEFSREYDTHRLVGGEGNAYVTFLTTQLQPYLDQNFPT
;
A
#
# COMPACT_ATOMS: atom_id res chain seq x y z
N MET A 1 -4.02 -6.98 15.57
CA MET A 1 -5.18 -7.37 14.71
C MET A 1 -4.97 -6.88 13.30
N ILE A 2 -5.39 -7.66 12.28
CA ILE A 2 -5.34 -7.24 10.86
C ILE A 2 -6.76 -6.99 10.36
N ILE A 3 -6.98 -5.82 9.79
CA ILE A 3 -8.23 -5.42 9.14
C ILE A 3 -7.96 -5.45 7.63
N LYS A 4 -8.82 -6.14 6.89
CA LYS A 4 -8.73 -6.25 5.42
C LYS A 4 -9.76 -5.36 4.78
N GLU A 5 -9.30 -4.46 3.94
CA GLU A 5 -10.15 -3.50 3.22
C GLU A 5 -9.98 -3.65 1.71
N GLU A 6 -11.06 -3.39 0.98
CA GLU A 6 -11.03 -3.18 -0.45
C GLU A 6 -11.53 -1.77 -0.74
N MET A 7 -10.63 -0.88 -1.10
CA MET A 7 -10.93 0.52 -1.29
C MET A 7 -10.98 0.88 -2.78
N TYR A 8 -12.04 1.58 -3.21
CA TYR A 8 -12.08 2.18 -4.54
C TYR A 8 -11.27 3.46 -4.58
N ILE A 9 -10.18 3.47 -5.34
CA ILE A 9 -9.30 4.64 -5.52
C ILE A 9 -9.92 5.57 -6.56
N ARG A 10 -10.45 6.71 -6.11
CA ARG A 10 -11.17 7.66 -6.99
C ARG A 10 -10.28 8.24 -8.08
N SER A 11 -9.05 8.63 -7.74
CA SER A 11 -8.11 9.24 -8.69
C SER A 11 -7.59 8.27 -9.75
N LEU A 12 -7.61 6.97 -9.48
CA LEU A 12 -7.18 5.92 -10.41
C LEU A 12 -8.36 5.13 -11.00
N LYS A 13 -9.58 5.32 -10.48
CA LYS A 13 -10.83 4.66 -10.93
C LYS A 13 -10.72 3.13 -10.91
N ARG A 14 -10.16 2.57 -9.84
CA ARG A 14 -9.98 1.13 -9.65
C ARG A 14 -9.95 0.78 -8.18
N LYS A 15 -10.22 -0.48 -7.86
CA LYS A 15 -10.16 -0.98 -6.50
C LYS A 15 -8.76 -1.37 -6.09
N ARG A 16 -8.52 -1.35 -4.76
CA ARG A 16 -7.24 -1.73 -4.19
C ARG A 16 -7.45 -2.45 -2.87
N HIS A 17 -6.77 -3.58 -2.71
CA HIS A 17 -6.69 -4.30 -1.46
C HIS A 17 -5.69 -3.62 -0.52
N ILE A 18 -6.08 -3.45 0.74
CA ILE A 18 -5.27 -2.83 1.79
C ILE A 18 -5.42 -3.67 3.06
N ASP A 19 -4.31 -4.12 3.63
CA ASP A 19 -4.28 -4.73 4.94
C ASP A 19 -3.78 -3.71 5.97
N ILE A 20 -4.55 -3.55 7.06
CA ILE A 20 -4.24 -2.58 8.12
C ILE A 20 -3.96 -3.36 9.40
N TYR A 21 -2.72 -3.31 9.88
CA TYR A 21 -2.38 -3.78 11.22
C TYR A 21 -2.65 -2.68 12.24
N VAL A 22 -3.39 -3.02 13.29
CA VAL A 22 -3.62 -2.16 14.45
C VAL A 22 -3.19 -2.89 15.72
N PRO A 23 -2.64 -2.19 16.74
CA PRO A 23 -2.39 -2.76 18.06
C PRO A 23 -3.69 -3.32 18.67
N ASP A 24 -3.60 -4.37 19.48
CA ASP A 24 -4.80 -5.05 20.00
C ASP A 24 -5.63 -4.15 20.92
N ASP A 25 -5.00 -3.18 21.55
CA ASP A 25 -5.64 -2.22 22.45
C ASP A 25 -6.04 -0.88 21.81
N TYR A 26 -5.96 -0.77 20.47
CA TYR A 26 -6.09 0.50 19.75
C TYR A 26 -7.42 1.24 20.04
N GLN A 27 -8.50 0.51 20.35
CA GLN A 27 -9.81 1.11 20.65
C GLN A 27 -9.91 1.60 22.10
N SER A 28 -9.21 0.96 23.02
CA SER A 28 -9.27 1.26 24.46
C SER A 28 -8.13 2.16 24.93
N ALA A 29 -7.00 2.16 24.23
CA ALA A 29 -5.87 3.01 24.55
C ALA A 29 -6.19 4.46 24.23
N LYS A 30 -6.09 5.34 25.25
CA LYS A 30 -6.30 6.80 25.09
C LYS A 30 -5.05 7.47 24.51
N LYS A 31 -4.57 6.97 23.36
CA LYS A 31 -3.39 7.50 22.68
C LYS A 31 -3.58 7.49 21.17
N ARG A 32 -2.77 8.25 20.47
CA ARG A 32 -2.66 8.22 19.01
C ARG A 32 -1.46 7.37 18.60
N TYR A 33 -1.56 6.78 17.42
CA TYR A 33 -0.51 5.93 16.87
C TYR A 33 0.07 6.55 15.60
N PRO A 34 1.40 6.57 15.44
CA PRO A 34 1.98 6.88 14.15
C PRO A 34 1.55 5.84 13.11
N VAL A 35 1.44 6.27 11.86
CA VAL A 35 1.07 5.42 10.74
C VAL A 35 2.26 5.22 9.82
N LEU A 36 2.55 3.96 9.48
CA LEU A 36 3.50 3.60 8.44
C LEU A 36 2.74 3.05 7.24
N ILE A 37 2.81 3.74 6.10
CA ILE A 37 2.25 3.29 4.83
C ILE A 37 3.31 2.48 4.09
N ILE A 38 2.94 1.27 3.65
CA ILE A 38 3.83 0.31 3.00
C ILE A 38 3.28 0.04 1.61
N ASN A 39 4.03 0.43 0.58
CA ASN A 39 3.73 0.04 -0.80
C ASN A 39 4.17 -1.40 -1.06
N ASP A 40 3.64 -2.03 -2.11
CA ASP A 40 3.81 -3.48 -2.33
C ASP A 40 3.38 -4.30 -1.11
N GLY A 41 2.28 -3.91 -0.50
CA GLY A 41 1.79 -4.43 0.78
C GLY A 41 1.52 -5.93 0.81
N GLN A 42 1.34 -6.58 -0.34
CA GLN A 42 1.26 -8.03 -0.44
C GLN A 42 2.49 -8.74 0.14
N ASN A 43 3.63 -8.06 0.18
CA ASN A 43 4.88 -8.59 0.72
C ASN A 43 5.06 -8.32 2.23
N ALA A 44 4.19 -7.51 2.84
CA ALA A 44 4.43 -6.98 4.18
C ALA A 44 4.26 -8.02 5.30
N PHE A 45 3.18 -8.79 5.28
CA PHE A 45 2.70 -9.51 6.46
C PHE A 45 2.75 -11.03 6.37
N PHE A 46 2.38 -11.64 5.23
CA PHE A 46 2.17 -13.08 5.12
C PHE A 46 2.96 -13.69 3.97
N ASP A 47 3.59 -14.82 4.23
CA ASP A 47 4.43 -15.52 3.25
C ASP A 47 3.60 -15.95 2.02
N GLU A 48 2.39 -16.47 2.22
CA GLU A 48 1.52 -16.97 1.16
C GLU A 48 1.02 -15.87 0.20
N GLN A 49 1.06 -14.61 0.60
CA GLN A 49 0.66 -13.47 -0.23
C GLN A 49 1.84 -12.79 -0.91
N SER A 50 3.04 -13.09 -0.43
CA SER A 50 4.26 -12.43 -0.89
C SER A 50 4.72 -12.96 -2.24
N TYR A 51 5.26 -12.08 -3.08
CA TYR A 51 5.67 -12.37 -4.44
C TYR A 51 6.68 -13.52 -4.53
N ILE A 52 7.62 -13.61 -3.61
CA ILE A 52 8.65 -14.66 -3.57
C ILE A 52 8.36 -15.74 -2.52
N GLY A 53 7.15 -15.79 -1.95
CA GLY A 53 6.77 -16.77 -0.93
C GLY A 53 7.37 -16.51 0.46
N LYS A 54 7.94 -15.32 0.68
CA LYS A 54 8.48 -14.89 1.96
C LYS A 54 8.14 -13.43 2.21
N SER A 55 7.50 -13.15 3.35
CA SER A 55 7.13 -11.79 3.73
C SER A 55 8.33 -10.97 4.20
N TRP A 56 8.16 -9.66 4.25
CA TRP A 56 9.17 -8.74 4.80
C TRP A 56 9.23 -8.74 6.33
N GLY A 57 8.36 -9.50 7.01
CA GLY A 57 8.41 -9.69 8.46
C GLY A 57 7.99 -8.48 9.29
N PHE A 58 7.12 -7.61 8.77
CA PHE A 58 6.68 -6.44 9.55
C PHE A 58 5.93 -6.80 10.83
N LEU A 59 5.11 -7.87 10.81
CA LEU A 59 4.37 -8.30 12.02
C LEU A 59 5.30 -8.80 13.10
N GLU A 60 6.31 -9.58 12.72
CA GLU A 60 7.34 -10.07 13.63
C GLU A 60 8.13 -8.91 14.22
N SER A 61 8.56 -7.97 13.37
CA SER A 61 9.33 -6.79 13.80
C SER A 61 8.57 -5.92 14.79
N VAL A 62 7.28 -5.67 14.53
CA VAL A 62 6.43 -4.89 15.46
C VAL A 62 6.33 -5.56 16.82
N ARG A 63 6.17 -6.90 16.84
CA ARG A 63 6.07 -7.67 18.10
C ARG A 63 7.39 -7.67 18.87
N GLU A 64 8.49 -7.98 18.19
CA GLU A 64 9.82 -8.06 18.81
C GLU A 64 10.27 -6.72 19.37
N LEU A 65 10.06 -5.64 18.62
CA LEU A 65 10.43 -4.28 19.00
C LEU A 65 9.40 -3.57 19.87
N LYS A 66 8.24 -4.21 20.11
CA LYS A 66 7.11 -3.66 20.88
C LYS A 66 6.70 -2.26 20.39
N LEU A 67 6.53 -2.12 19.06
CA LEU A 67 6.23 -0.84 18.46
C LEU A 67 4.71 -0.53 18.54
N ASP A 68 4.42 0.65 19.03
CA ASP A 68 3.07 1.22 19.02
C ASP A 68 2.85 1.97 17.69
N VAL A 69 2.43 1.24 16.64
CA VAL A 69 2.30 1.77 15.28
C VAL A 69 1.13 1.11 14.56
N ILE A 70 0.46 1.86 13.70
CA ILE A 70 -0.49 1.33 12.72
C ILE A 70 0.27 1.14 11.40
N LEU A 71 0.20 -0.08 10.83
CA LEU A 71 0.80 -0.39 9.53
C LEU A 71 -0.30 -0.48 8.48
N VAL A 72 -0.12 0.21 7.37
CA VAL A 72 -1.08 0.23 6.25
C VAL A 72 -0.39 -0.33 5.01
N ALA A 73 -0.65 -1.59 4.71
CA ALA A 73 -0.04 -2.33 3.61
C ALA A 73 -0.92 -2.24 2.36
N ILE A 74 -0.55 -1.39 1.43
CA ILE A 74 -1.26 -1.17 0.17
C ILE A 74 -0.72 -2.14 -0.87
N TYR A 75 -1.55 -3.08 -1.36
CA TYR A 75 -1.13 -4.01 -2.40
C TYR A 75 -0.84 -3.27 -3.71
N CYS A 76 0.08 -3.77 -4.49
CA CYS A 76 0.29 -3.23 -5.83
C CYS A 76 -0.85 -3.64 -6.78
N ASN A 77 -0.91 -3.02 -7.94
CA ASN A 77 -1.78 -3.48 -9.00
C ASN A 77 -1.13 -4.68 -9.69
N PHE A 78 -1.80 -5.84 -9.70
CA PHE A 78 -1.28 -7.08 -10.26
C PHE A 78 -1.48 -7.23 -11.77
N GLU A 79 -2.22 -6.33 -12.42
CA GLU A 79 -2.32 -6.33 -13.86
C GLU A 79 -0.97 -5.99 -14.50
N PRO A 80 -0.64 -6.56 -15.67
CA PRO A 80 0.66 -6.34 -16.30
C PRO A 80 1.02 -4.86 -16.46
N LEU A 81 2.19 -4.46 -15.97
CA LEU A 81 2.77 -3.12 -16.03
C LEU A 81 1.97 -2.02 -15.30
N LYS A 82 0.88 -2.37 -14.62
CA LYS A 82 0.07 -1.38 -13.88
C LYS A 82 0.76 -0.89 -12.62
N ARG A 83 1.56 -1.74 -11.96
CA ARG A 83 2.40 -1.33 -10.84
C ARG A 83 3.38 -0.22 -11.27
N GLU A 84 4.03 -0.40 -12.41
CA GLU A 84 4.95 0.59 -12.99
C GLU A 84 4.23 1.87 -13.38
N ASP A 85 3.00 1.78 -13.90
CA ASP A 85 2.17 2.95 -14.20
C ASP A 85 1.91 3.77 -12.93
N GLU A 86 1.47 3.13 -11.86
CA GLU A 86 1.03 3.80 -10.63
C GLU A 86 2.19 4.35 -9.81
N TYR A 87 3.36 3.72 -9.86
CA TYR A 87 4.56 4.16 -9.13
C TYR A 87 5.45 5.10 -9.97
N GLY A 88 5.17 5.22 -11.26
CA GLY A 88 5.90 6.09 -12.17
C GLY A 88 5.25 7.47 -12.32
N PRO A 89 5.87 8.56 -11.85
CA PRO A 89 5.30 9.91 -11.98
C PRO A 89 5.30 10.40 -13.43
N TRP A 90 6.19 9.87 -14.25
CA TRP A 90 6.30 10.19 -15.67
C TRP A 90 6.12 8.97 -16.55
N VAL A 91 5.68 9.22 -17.77
CA VAL A 91 5.66 8.18 -18.81
C VAL A 91 7.10 7.79 -19.15
N MET A 92 7.36 6.49 -19.19
CA MET A 92 8.67 5.95 -19.57
C MET A 92 8.97 6.28 -21.04
N ASN A 93 10.24 6.47 -21.37
CA ASN A 93 10.65 6.63 -22.75
C ASN A 93 10.53 5.30 -23.53
N GLN A 94 10.67 5.39 -24.88
CA GLN A 94 10.49 4.22 -25.74
C GLN A 94 11.52 3.11 -25.51
N GLU A 95 12.74 3.45 -25.10
CA GLU A 95 13.79 2.45 -24.82
C GLU A 95 13.39 1.60 -23.61
N PHE A 96 12.91 2.22 -22.54
CA PHE A 96 12.36 1.50 -21.38
C PHE A 96 11.15 0.64 -21.74
N SER A 97 10.25 1.15 -22.57
CA SER A 97 9.09 0.37 -23.03
C SER A 97 9.49 -0.88 -23.81
N ARG A 98 10.58 -0.85 -24.57
CA ARG A 98 11.13 -2.02 -25.26
C ARG A 98 11.68 -3.08 -24.31
N GLU A 99 12.30 -2.68 -23.20
CA GLU A 99 12.80 -3.62 -22.18
C GLU A 99 11.66 -4.44 -21.55
N TYR A 100 10.47 -3.88 -21.47
CA TYR A 100 9.27 -4.56 -20.99
C TYR A 100 8.49 -5.29 -22.09
N ASP A 101 9.03 -5.36 -23.30
CA ASP A 101 8.38 -6.00 -24.47
C ASP A 101 6.93 -5.54 -24.67
N THR A 102 6.72 -4.22 -24.61
CA THR A 102 5.40 -3.62 -24.75
C THR A 102 5.38 -2.52 -25.80
N HIS A 103 4.24 -2.38 -26.48
CA HIS A 103 3.99 -1.31 -27.44
C HIS A 103 3.20 -0.13 -26.83
N ARG A 104 2.74 -0.25 -25.58
CA ARG A 104 2.03 0.83 -24.91
C ARG A 104 2.98 1.73 -24.13
N LEU A 105 2.53 2.96 -23.85
CA LEU A 105 3.20 3.83 -22.90
C LEU A 105 3.02 3.28 -21.47
N VAL A 106 4.08 3.28 -20.68
CA VAL A 106 4.13 2.80 -19.30
C VAL A 106 4.48 3.95 -18.37
N GLY A 107 3.86 4.00 -17.21
CA GLY A 107 4.06 5.06 -16.22
C GLY A 107 3.08 6.21 -16.37
N GLY A 108 3.25 7.24 -15.56
CA GLY A 108 2.47 8.49 -15.64
C GLY A 108 1.28 8.56 -14.70
N GLU A 109 1.00 7.53 -13.90
CA GLU A 109 -0.10 7.55 -12.92
C GLU A 109 0.37 7.91 -11.49
N GLY A 110 1.65 8.20 -11.28
CA GLY A 110 2.21 8.45 -9.96
C GLY A 110 1.56 9.63 -9.22
N ASN A 111 1.24 10.72 -9.91
CA ASN A 111 0.53 11.85 -9.29
C ASN A 111 -0.88 11.47 -8.82
N ALA A 112 -1.60 10.66 -9.59
CA ALA A 112 -2.91 10.15 -9.20
C ALA A 112 -2.81 9.21 -7.99
N TYR A 113 -1.75 8.41 -7.92
CA TYR A 113 -1.46 7.56 -6.76
C TYR A 113 -1.18 8.38 -5.50
N VAL A 114 -0.34 9.41 -5.59
CA VAL A 114 -0.07 10.33 -4.45
C VAL A 114 -1.34 11.07 -4.03
N THR A 115 -2.18 11.50 -4.97
CA THR A 115 -3.48 12.10 -4.69
C THR A 115 -4.36 11.15 -3.87
N PHE A 116 -4.38 9.86 -4.20
CA PHE A 116 -5.07 8.85 -3.40
C PHE A 116 -4.54 8.80 -1.96
N LEU A 117 -3.21 8.73 -1.78
CA LEU A 117 -2.60 8.65 -0.45
C LEU A 117 -2.98 9.85 0.43
N THR A 118 -2.95 11.06 -0.13
CA THR A 118 -3.09 12.31 0.63
C THR A 118 -4.53 12.76 0.78
N THR A 119 -5.38 12.56 -0.23
CA THR A 119 -6.75 13.10 -0.23
C THR A 119 -7.83 12.06 0.05
N GLN A 120 -7.50 10.79 0.04
CA GLN A 120 -8.47 9.73 0.30
C GLN A 120 -8.03 8.80 1.43
N LEU A 121 -6.85 8.20 1.35
CA LEU A 121 -6.40 7.21 2.33
C LEU A 121 -6.13 7.87 3.69
N GLN A 122 -5.34 8.94 3.74
CA GLN A 122 -5.04 9.61 5.00
C GLN A 122 -6.30 10.09 5.73
N PRO A 123 -7.25 10.82 5.11
CA PRO A 123 -8.50 11.18 5.77
C PRO A 123 -9.32 9.98 6.24
N TYR A 124 -9.33 8.88 5.48
CA TYR A 124 -9.99 7.65 5.90
C TYR A 124 -9.35 7.08 7.19
N LEU A 125 -8.04 7.05 7.26
CA LEU A 125 -7.32 6.56 8.45
C LEU A 125 -7.60 7.45 9.66
N ASP A 126 -7.53 8.77 9.50
CA ASP A 126 -7.79 9.75 10.58
C ASP A 126 -9.24 9.68 11.13
N GLN A 127 -10.19 9.29 10.28
CA GLN A 127 -11.60 9.15 10.68
C GLN A 127 -11.90 7.81 11.38
N ASN A 128 -11.17 6.76 11.05
CA ASN A 128 -11.51 5.40 11.50
C ASN A 128 -10.54 4.83 12.55
N PHE A 129 -9.38 5.43 12.71
CA PHE A 129 -8.33 4.97 13.63
C PHE A 129 -7.78 6.14 14.46
N PRO A 130 -7.22 5.87 15.63
CA PRO A 130 -6.59 6.91 16.47
C PRO A 130 -5.19 7.28 15.95
N THR A 131 -5.16 7.98 14.83
CA THR A 131 -3.94 8.42 14.15
C THR A 131 -3.56 9.85 14.45
#